data_0c3844f837402f09c4d444bfaa08a058
#
_entry.id   0c3844f837402f09c4d444bfaa08a058
#
_cell.length_a   1.000
_cell.length_b   1.000
_cell.length_c   1.000
_cell.angle_alpha   90.00
_cell.angle_beta   90.00
_cell.angle_gamma   90.00
#
_symmetry.space_group_name_H-M   'P 1'
#
loop_
_entity.id
_entity.type
_entity.pdbx_description
1 polymer ?
#
loop_
_entity_poly.entity_id
_entity_poly.type
_entity_poly.pdbx_seq_one_letter_code
_entity_poly.pdbx_strand_id
1 'polypeptide(L)' 'MIQPAKEVIFGVCDKTGTCDSYFGFFKTEQAAKKEINTQAERMKNELGMMDLVVKDDRAVIMKGDRVETVVIIIHSYVLR' A
#
# COMPACT_ATOMS: atom_id res chain seq x y z
N MET A 1 -6.07 22.27 29.29
CA MET A 1 -6.88 21.20 28.68
C MET A 1 -6.01 20.42 27.70
N ILE A 2 -5.97 19.12 27.86
CA ILE A 2 -5.18 18.27 26.97
C ILE A 2 -6.03 17.96 25.74
N GLN A 3 -5.50 18.31 24.58
CA GLN A 3 -6.16 17.92 23.33
C GLN A 3 -5.91 16.44 23.05
N PRO A 4 -6.91 15.70 22.63
CA PRO A 4 -6.69 14.32 22.25
C PRO A 4 -5.72 14.25 21.06
N ALA A 5 -4.87 13.25 21.06
CA ALA A 5 -3.98 13.00 19.94
C ALA A 5 -4.80 12.80 18.67
N LYS A 6 -4.32 13.35 17.56
CA LYS A 6 -4.98 13.13 16.27
C LYS A 6 -4.83 11.66 15.90
N GLU A 7 -5.94 11.08 15.49
CA GLU A 7 -5.95 9.71 15.00
C GLU A 7 -5.53 9.70 13.54
N VAL A 8 -4.62 8.80 13.20
CA VAL A 8 -4.17 8.61 11.81
C VAL A 8 -4.58 7.21 11.37
N ILE A 9 -5.14 7.13 10.18
CA ILE A 9 -5.51 5.85 9.58
C ILE A 9 -4.73 5.68 8.29
N PHE A 10 -4.34 4.44 8.01
CA PHE A 10 -3.51 4.11 6.85
C PHE A 10 -4.32 3.27 5.87
N GLY A 11 -4.57 3.81 4.69
CA GLY A 11 -5.29 3.11 3.63
C GLY A 11 -4.30 2.48 2.66
N VAL A 12 -4.48 1.19 2.39
CA VAL A 12 -3.68 0.46 1.40
C VAL A 12 -4.41 0.56 0.07
N CYS A 13 -3.89 1.42 -0.79
CA CYS A 13 -4.53 1.79 -2.04
C CYS A 13 -4.03 0.94 -3.20
N ASP A 14 -4.96 0.39 -3.98
CA ASP A 14 -4.70 -0.34 -5.20
C ASP A 14 -4.68 0.67 -6.37
N LYS A 15 -3.55 0.76 -7.05
CA LYS A 15 -3.35 1.69 -8.17
C LYS A 15 -3.45 0.99 -9.53
N THR A 16 -3.91 -0.25 -9.57
CA THR A 16 -3.97 -1.01 -10.83
C THR A 16 -5.16 -0.67 -11.71
N GLY A 17 -6.22 -0.11 -11.13
CA GLY A 17 -7.45 0.22 -11.86
C GLY A 17 -7.47 1.68 -12.32
N THR A 18 -8.55 2.05 -13.03
CA THR A 18 -8.79 3.42 -13.47
C THR A 18 -9.23 4.32 -12.32
N CYS A 19 -9.81 3.73 -11.28
CA CYS A 19 -10.20 4.43 -10.05
C CYS A 19 -9.46 3.81 -8.89
N ASP A 20 -9.11 4.64 -7.91
CA ASP A 20 -8.46 4.14 -6.70
C ASP A 20 -9.43 3.29 -5.91
N SER A 21 -8.97 2.12 -5.49
CA SER A 21 -9.69 1.26 -4.56
C SER A 21 -8.75 0.89 -3.42
N TYR A 22 -9.32 0.40 -2.32
CA TYR A 22 -8.54 0.10 -1.12
C TYR A 22 -8.70 -1.36 -0.72
N PHE A 23 -7.58 -1.99 -0.38
CA PHE A 23 -7.59 -3.33 0.21
C PHE A 23 -8.05 -3.29 1.67
N GLY A 24 -7.88 -2.15 2.33
CA GLY A 24 -8.29 -1.98 3.70
C GLY A 24 -7.70 -0.73 4.32
N PHE A 25 -8.16 -0.44 5.53
CA PHE A 25 -7.70 0.69 6.33
C PHE A 25 -7.21 0.18 7.67
N PHE A 26 -6.08 0.69 8.12
CA PHE A 26 -5.37 0.18 9.29
C PHE A 26 -5.03 1.31 10.24
N LYS A 27 -5.00 1.02 11.53
CA LYS A 27 -4.68 2.01 12.56
C LYS A 27 -3.19 2.23 12.70
N THR A 28 -2.36 1.29 12.23
CA THR A 28 -0.91 1.40 12.32
C THR A 28 -0.28 1.24 10.94
N GLU A 29 0.84 1.94 10.74
CA GLU A 29 1.61 1.81 9.51
C GLU A 29 2.14 0.38 9.34
N GLN A 30 2.53 -0.25 10.43
CA GLN A 30 3.03 -1.62 10.41
C GLN A 30 1.99 -2.60 9.87
N ALA A 31 0.73 -2.47 10.31
CA ALA A 31 -0.36 -3.32 9.82
C ALA A 31 -0.61 -3.09 8.33
N ALA A 32 -0.56 -1.82 7.88
CA ALA A 32 -0.72 -1.49 6.47
C ALA A 32 0.42 -2.07 5.62
N LYS A 33 1.66 -1.99 6.09
CA LYS A 33 2.81 -2.58 5.39
C LYS A 33 2.69 -4.10 5.29
N LYS A 34 2.18 -4.74 6.34
CA LYS A 34 1.91 -6.17 6.31
C LYS A 34 0.89 -6.53 5.23
N GLU A 35 -0.16 -5.72 5.08
CA GLU A 35 -1.17 -5.93 4.04
C GLU A 35 -0.56 -5.75 2.64
N ILE A 36 0.35 -4.79 2.44
CA ILE A 36 1.06 -4.64 1.17
C ILE A 36 1.81 -5.93 0.82
N ASN A 37 2.52 -6.52 1.78
CA ASN A 37 3.24 -7.77 1.55
C ASN A 37 2.29 -8.90 1.17
N THR A 38 1.16 -9.00 1.85
CA THR A 38 0.14 -10.02 1.56
C THR A 38 -0.41 -9.86 0.15
N GLN A 39 -0.79 -8.65 -0.23
CA GLN A 39 -1.36 -8.38 -1.55
C GLN A 39 -0.32 -8.53 -2.66
N ALA A 40 0.91 -8.10 -2.41
CA ALA A 40 2.00 -8.25 -3.39
C ALA A 40 2.28 -9.73 -3.65
N GLU A 41 2.32 -10.54 -2.61
CA GLU A 41 2.54 -11.98 -2.73
C GLU A 41 1.41 -12.64 -3.55
N ARG A 42 0.17 -12.26 -3.28
CA ARG A 42 -0.99 -12.73 -4.03
C ARG A 42 -0.89 -12.35 -5.52
N MET A 43 -0.51 -11.10 -5.79
CA MET A 43 -0.38 -10.62 -7.18
C MET A 43 0.73 -11.36 -7.93
N LYS A 44 1.85 -11.64 -7.27
CA LYS A 44 2.92 -12.44 -7.89
C LYS A 44 2.44 -13.84 -8.23
N ASN A 45 1.75 -14.49 -7.30
CA ASN A 45 1.37 -15.89 -7.45
C ASN A 45 0.17 -16.06 -8.37
N GLU A 46 -0.85 -15.22 -8.23
CA GLU A 46 -2.11 -15.39 -8.98
C GLU A 46 -2.11 -14.67 -10.32
N LEU A 47 -1.44 -13.52 -10.41
CA LEU A 47 -1.44 -12.70 -11.61
C LEU A 47 -0.12 -12.76 -12.38
N GLY A 48 0.86 -13.50 -11.88
CA GLY A 48 2.14 -13.64 -12.54
C GLY A 48 2.98 -12.37 -12.59
N MET A 49 2.77 -11.44 -11.66
CA MET A 49 3.49 -10.15 -11.63
C MET A 49 4.86 -10.33 -10.99
N MET A 50 5.76 -11.00 -11.70
CA MET A 50 7.07 -11.41 -11.17
C MET A 50 8.03 -10.25 -10.91
N ASP A 51 7.81 -9.10 -11.57
CA ASP A 51 8.65 -7.92 -11.39
C ASP A 51 8.17 -7.00 -10.26
N LEU A 52 7.18 -7.45 -9.50
CA LEU A 52 6.63 -6.69 -8.39
C LEU A 52 7.56 -6.76 -7.19
N VAL A 53 7.94 -5.59 -6.67
CA VAL A 53 8.85 -5.46 -5.52
C VAL A 53 8.18 -4.59 -4.47
N VAL A 54 8.21 -5.05 -3.22
CA VAL A 54 7.73 -4.24 -2.09
C VAL A 54 8.86 -3.35 -1.61
N LYS A 55 8.59 -2.04 -1.57
CA LYS A 55 9.54 -1.04 -1.09
C LYS A 55 8.84 -0.21 -0.02
N ASP A 56 9.24 -0.38 1.23
CA ASP A 56 8.75 0.37 2.37
C ASP A 56 7.21 0.52 2.39
N ASP A 57 6.68 1.65 1.93
CA ASP A 57 5.24 1.96 1.97
C ASP A 57 4.50 1.69 0.66
N ARG A 58 5.12 0.94 -0.26
CA ARG A 58 4.52 0.71 -1.58
C ARG A 58 5.00 -0.59 -2.21
N ALA A 59 4.23 -1.06 -3.18
CA ALA A 59 4.64 -2.13 -4.07
C ALA A 59 4.71 -1.57 -5.48
N VAL A 60 5.80 -1.82 -6.17
CA VAL A 60 6.09 -1.22 -7.47
C VAL A 60 6.51 -2.31 -8.46
N ILE A 61 6.28 -2.05 -9.74
CA ILE A 61 6.84 -2.88 -10.80
C ILE A 61 8.16 -2.24 -11.22
N MET A 62 9.23 -3.04 -11.20
CA MET A 62 10.56 -2.59 -11.57
C MET A 62 10.86 -3.00 -13.01
N LYS A 63 11.58 -2.12 -13.71
CA LYS A 63 12.17 -2.44 -15.01
C LYS A 63 13.67 -2.14 -14.88
N GLY A 64 14.46 -3.20 -14.69
CA GLY A 64 15.85 -3.06 -14.30
C GLY A 64 15.92 -2.45 -12.90
N ASP A 65 16.65 -1.32 -12.76
CA ASP A 65 16.79 -0.60 -11.50
C ASP A 65 15.85 0.60 -11.38
N ARG A 66 14.88 0.72 -12.29
CA ARG A 66 13.92 1.84 -12.34
C ARG A 66 12.53 1.38 -11.97
N VAL A 67 11.78 2.25 -11.28
CA VAL A 67 10.36 2.01 -11.00
C VAL A 67 9.58 2.33 -12.27
N GLU A 68 8.90 1.32 -12.81
CA GLU A 68 8.03 1.51 -13.97
C GLU A 68 6.65 2.03 -13.57
N THR A 69 6.06 1.42 -12.52
CA THR A 69 4.75 1.85 -12.06
C THR A 69 4.56 1.49 -10.60
N VAL A 70 3.73 2.27 -9.90
CA VAL A 70 3.32 2.00 -8.53
C VAL A 70 2.01 1.22 -8.58
N VAL A 71 1.99 0.06 -7.94
CA VAL A 71 0.82 -0.85 -7.96
C VAL A 71 0.00 -0.70 -6.70
N ILE A 72 0.66 -0.60 -5.56
CA ILE A 72 0.02 -0.45 -4.24
C ILE A 72 0.77 0.64 -3.48
N ILE A 73 0.04 1.52 -2.81
CA ILE A 73 0.66 2.56 -1.99
C ILE A 73 -0.17 2.79 -0.72
N ILE A 74 0.50 3.17 0.36
CA ILE A 74 -0.19 3.56 1.59
C ILE A 74 -0.48 5.05 1.53
N HIS A 75 -1.75 5.41 1.77
CA HIS A 75 -2.17 6.79 1.99
C HIS A 75 -2.52 6.95 3.46
N SER A 76 -1.98 7.99 4.09
CA SER A 76 -2.31 8.29 5.48
C SER A 76 -3.35 9.40 5.54
N TYR A 77 -4.33 9.23 6.43
CA TYR A 77 -5.41 10.18 6.64
C TYR A 77 -5.46 10.54 8.11
N VAL A 78 -5.58 11.82 8.40
CA VAL A 78 -5.74 12.30 9.76
C VAL A 78 -7.23 12.45 10.04
N LEU A 79 -7.70 11.71 11.03
CA LEU A 79 -9.08 11.79 11.49
C LEU A 79 -9.19 12.91 12.53
N ARG A 80 -10.24 13.69 12.46
CA ARG A 80 -10.49 14.78 13.39
C ARG A 80 -11.66 14.46 14.31
#